data_4a51f89a269f2c19b126988322eaf145
#
_entry.id   4a51f89a269f2c19b126988322eaf145
#
_cell.length_a   1.000
_cell.length_b   1.000
_cell.length_c   1.000
_cell.angle_alpha   90.00
_cell.angle_beta   90.00
_cell.angle_gamma   90.00
#
_symmetry.space_group_name_H-M   'P 1'
#
loop_
_entity.id
_entity.type
_entity.pdbx_description
1 polymer ?
#
loop_
_entity_poly.entity_id
_entity_poly.type
_entity_poly.pdbx_seq_one_letter_code
_entity_poly.pdbx_strand_id
1 'polypeptide(L)'
;MSMMIDGIDFQNLESEKYWSFPKSFKGDPKEETRNMIFSGNYIGARKMDGAYYRIIKDMDGNMRLQGRSKSVSGEYLDKLDHVPHLMPYFERLPNGTCLLGEIYFPKNEGSSNVTTIMGCLTPKAIERQEKGEKLHYYIFDVWDYGGASYMNTKMEGRVARIDEMYNEWADDANHERHSAIGYIEFAYYYEGNDLWKNLQNILAEGGEGIVMTKKGTVPQPGKRPARKTLKVKKELAENIDCFFTGRGTPPTRVYTGKEIETWKYWQNMRTGIKMEGQFYEDYKNGVALEPITKPYFHGWAGSLEIGVLKNGEVFPIGFLSGLTDEVKSDPGAQKMKCIEVTAMEILPTGGIRHAKLERFRPDLAPTDCTYEKYMRTE
;
A
#
# COMPACT_ATOMS: atom_id res chain seq x y z
N MET A 1 -3.49 -1.98 26.77
CA MET A 1 -3.66 -0.60 27.26
C MET A 1 -3.99 0.29 26.07
N SER A 2 -4.89 1.24 26.23
CA SER A 2 -5.24 2.21 25.19
C SER A 2 -4.15 3.28 25.12
N MET A 3 -3.74 3.68 23.90
CA MET A 3 -2.72 4.73 23.68
C MET A 3 -3.42 6.09 23.57
N MET A 4 -3.78 6.65 24.72
CA MET A 4 -4.54 7.90 24.80
C MET A 4 -3.63 9.12 24.73
N ILE A 5 -3.95 10.06 23.83
CA ILE A 5 -3.33 11.39 23.76
C ILE A 5 -4.49 12.37 23.61
N ASP A 6 -4.59 13.35 24.52
CA ASP A 6 -5.62 14.40 24.52
C ASP A 6 -7.04 13.89 24.25
N GLY A 7 -7.41 12.76 24.90
CA GLY A 7 -8.72 12.14 24.78
C GLY A 7 -8.97 11.31 23.51
N ILE A 8 -7.99 11.21 22.61
CA ILE A 8 -8.05 10.41 21.39
C ILE A 8 -7.31 9.09 21.59
N ASP A 9 -7.99 7.96 21.31
CA ASP A 9 -7.35 6.63 21.29
C ASP A 9 -6.65 6.39 19.95
N PHE A 10 -5.39 6.78 19.86
CA PHE A 10 -4.60 6.61 18.65
C PHE A 10 -4.33 5.14 18.30
N GLN A 11 -4.39 4.22 19.27
CA GLN A 11 -4.22 2.79 18.98
C GLN A 11 -5.35 2.25 18.10
N ASN A 12 -6.59 2.69 18.33
CA ASN A 12 -7.77 2.21 17.60
C ASN A 12 -8.19 3.14 16.45
N LEU A 13 -7.52 4.27 16.27
CA LEU A 13 -7.81 5.20 15.20
C LEU A 13 -7.40 4.61 13.84
N GLU A 14 -8.30 4.57 12.86
CA GLU A 14 -8.00 4.10 11.52
C GLU A 14 -7.07 5.09 10.78
N SER A 15 -6.19 4.57 9.93
CA SER A 15 -5.39 5.40 9.02
C SER A 15 -6.26 6.02 7.94
N GLU A 16 -5.90 7.23 7.48
CA GLU A 16 -6.51 7.84 6.30
C GLU A 16 -6.21 7.01 5.04
N LYS A 17 -7.19 6.95 4.11
CA LYS A 17 -7.08 6.18 2.89
C LYS A 17 -6.81 7.10 1.70
N TYR A 18 -5.87 6.71 0.84
CA TYR A 18 -5.58 7.45 -0.39
C TYR A 18 -6.76 7.38 -1.37
N TRP A 19 -7.04 8.49 -2.02
CA TRP A 19 -8.03 8.55 -3.10
C TRP A 19 -7.43 8.00 -4.40
N SER A 20 -8.29 7.41 -5.22
CA SER A 20 -7.95 6.99 -6.59
C SER A 20 -9.07 7.45 -7.53
N PHE A 21 -8.75 7.68 -8.78
CA PHE A 21 -9.75 8.01 -9.78
C PHE A 21 -10.81 6.91 -9.86
N PRO A 22 -12.10 7.23 -9.78
CA PRO A 22 -13.15 6.23 -9.92
C PRO A 22 -13.19 5.69 -11.35
N LYS A 23 -13.67 4.46 -11.54
CA LYS A 23 -13.84 3.85 -12.88
C LYS A 23 -14.76 4.67 -13.81
N SER A 24 -15.64 5.50 -13.25
CA SER A 24 -16.52 6.41 -13.98
C SER A 24 -15.87 7.76 -14.34
N PHE A 25 -14.61 7.96 -14.01
CA PHE A 25 -13.91 9.19 -14.35
C PHE A 25 -13.82 9.33 -15.87
N LYS A 26 -14.29 10.48 -16.38
CA LYS A 26 -14.24 10.82 -17.80
C LYS A 26 -13.04 11.74 -18.04
N GLY A 27 -11.98 11.23 -18.62
CA GLY A 27 -10.75 11.97 -18.90
C GLY A 27 -9.53 11.08 -18.69
N ASP A 28 -8.36 11.64 -18.96
CA ASP A 28 -7.10 10.97 -18.67
C ASP A 28 -6.66 11.25 -17.21
N PRO A 29 -6.57 10.24 -16.34
CA PRO A 29 -6.08 10.40 -14.97
C PRO A 29 -4.67 10.99 -14.89
N LYS A 30 -3.80 10.75 -15.89
CA LYS A 30 -2.42 11.26 -15.92
C LYS A 30 -2.42 12.77 -16.18
N GLU A 31 -3.18 13.21 -17.17
CA GLU A 31 -3.37 14.63 -17.47
C GLU A 31 -3.99 15.38 -16.28
N GLU A 32 -5.04 14.81 -15.68
CA GLU A 32 -5.67 15.40 -14.51
C GLU A 32 -4.68 15.49 -13.33
N THR A 33 -3.89 14.46 -13.08
CA THR A 33 -2.85 14.48 -12.04
C THR A 33 -1.83 15.58 -12.30
N ARG A 34 -1.39 15.74 -13.55
CA ARG A 34 -0.49 16.83 -13.95
C ARG A 34 -1.13 18.19 -13.69
N ASN A 35 -2.38 18.39 -14.08
CA ASN A 35 -3.13 19.61 -13.83
C ASN A 35 -3.26 19.91 -12.33
N MET A 36 -3.47 18.89 -11.49
CA MET A 36 -3.50 19.02 -10.03
C MET A 36 -2.15 19.49 -9.49
N ILE A 37 -1.04 18.96 -9.96
CA ILE A 37 0.33 19.38 -9.55
C ILE A 37 0.54 20.86 -9.89
N PHE A 38 0.25 21.26 -11.14
CA PHE A 38 0.46 22.64 -11.61
C PHE A 38 -0.58 23.65 -11.11
N SER A 39 -1.67 23.18 -10.49
CA SER A 39 -2.67 24.09 -9.90
C SER A 39 -2.16 24.90 -8.71
N GLY A 40 -1.02 24.52 -8.13
CA GLY A 40 -0.49 25.11 -6.89
C GLY A 40 -1.27 24.73 -5.61
N ASN A 41 -2.32 23.91 -5.76
CA ASN A 41 -3.18 23.50 -4.64
C ASN A 41 -2.72 22.20 -3.94
N TYR A 42 -1.62 21.59 -4.38
CA TYR A 42 -1.09 20.35 -3.84
C TYR A 42 0.37 20.52 -3.42
N ILE A 43 0.70 19.84 -2.35
CA ILE A 43 2.08 19.60 -1.93
C ILE A 43 2.31 18.09 -1.92
N GLY A 44 3.53 17.67 -2.16
CA GLY A 44 3.84 16.23 -2.23
C GLY A 44 5.27 15.93 -1.84
N ALA A 45 5.48 14.70 -1.41
CA ALA A 45 6.78 14.17 -1.02
C ALA A 45 7.05 12.82 -1.71
N ARG A 46 8.30 12.36 -1.68
CA ARG A 46 8.69 11.04 -2.18
C ARG A 46 7.83 9.97 -1.55
N LYS A 47 7.36 9.04 -2.37
CA LYS A 47 6.72 7.82 -1.91
C LYS A 47 7.78 6.74 -1.74
N MET A 48 8.01 6.36 -0.48
CA MET A 48 8.88 5.24 -0.17
C MET A 48 8.21 3.92 -0.53
N ASP A 49 8.97 2.96 -1.05
CA ASP A 49 8.49 1.59 -1.30
C ASP A 49 8.74 0.72 -0.07
N GLY A 50 7.94 0.93 0.92
CA GLY A 50 8.01 0.29 2.21
C GLY A 50 6.66 -0.19 2.73
N ALA A 51 6.51 -0.15 4.04
CA ALA A 51 5.28 -0.44 4.74
C ALA A 51 4.93 0.69 5.71
N TYR A 52 3.67 1.12 5.65
CA TYR A 52 3.14 2.13 6.56
C TYR A 52 3.19 1.65 8.01
N TYR A 53 3.78 2.46 8.87
CA TYR A 53 3.74 2.34 10.31
C TYR A 53 3.57 3.71 10.95
N ARG A 54 2.87 3.76 12.09
CA ARG A 54 2.85 4.94 12.94
C ARG A 54 3.51 4.63 14.27
N ILE A 55 4.33 5.56 14.75
CA ILE A 55 4.82 5.55 16.12
C ILE A 55 3.88 6.36 16.99
N ILE A 56 3.45 5.78 18.09
CA ILE A 56 2.62 6.41 19.12
C ILE A 56 3.41 6.37 20.41
N LYS A 57 3.58 7.52 21.05
CA LYS A 57 4.10 7.65 22.41
C LYS A 57 3.02 8.38 23.24
N ASP A 58 2.38 7.66 24.15
CA ASP A 58 1.30 8.22 24.95
C ASP A 58 1.79 9.24 25.99
N MET A 59 0.87 9.80 26.78
CA MET A 59 1.23 10.80 27.78
C MET A 59 2.07 10.22 28.93
N ASP A 60 2.00 8.91 29.16
CA ASP A 60 2.79 8.20 30.18
C ASP A 60 4.16 7.75 29.66
N GLY A 61 4.45 7.95 28.37
CA GLY A 61 5.69 7.57 27.72
C GLY A 61 5.71 6.13 27.18
N ASN A 62 4.59 5.40 27.21
CA ASN A 62 4.50 4.11 26.56
C ASN A 62 4.55 4.26 25.06
N MET A 63 5.30 3.40 24.37
CA MET A 63 5.49 3.49 22.92
C MET A 63 4.91 2.28 22.20
N ARG A 64 4.45 2.51 20.97
CA ARG A 64 3.91 1.47 20.10
C ARG A 64 4.15 1.79 18.62
N LEU A 65 4.70 0.85 17.88
CA LEU A 65 4.85 0.94 16.43
C LEU A 65 3.81 0.06 15.74
N GLN A 66 2.88 0.67 15.03
CA GLN A 66 1.65 0.01 14.59
C GLN A 66 1.41 0.20 13.10
N GLY A 67 1.15 -0.93 12.40
CA GLY A 67 0.82 -0.94 10.97
C GLY A 67 -0.60 -0.46 10.67
N ARG A 68 -0.93 -0.39 9.37
CA ARG A 68 -2.24 0.10 8.89
C ARG A 68 -3.38 -0.87 9.13
N SER A 69 -3.12 -2.17 9.10
CA SER A 69 -4.14 -3.22 9.10
C SER A 69 -4.22 -3.93 10.44
N LYS A 70 -5.42 -4.25 10.83
CA LYS A 70 -5.67 -5.12 11.98
C LYS A 70 -5.28 -6.56 11.65
N SER A 71 -4.88 -7.31 12.67
CA SER A 71 -4.67 -8.75 12.60
C SER A 71 -5.99 -9.51 12.40
N VAL A 72 -5.91 -10.81 12.21
CA VAL A 72 -7.09 -11.70 12.14
C VAL A 72 -7.93 -11.62 13.41
N SER A 73 -7.32 -11.35 14.58
CA SER A 73 -8.02 -11.14 15.85
C SER A 73 -8.72 -9.77 15.97
N GLY A 74 -8.61 -8.91 14.95
CA GLY A 74 -9.24 -7.58 14.95
C GLY A 74 -8.45 -6.49 15.66
N GLU A 75 -7.22 -6.78 16.10
CA GLU A 75 -6.35 -5.84 16.81
C GLU A 75 -5.19 -5.37 15.92
N TYR A 76 -4.73 -4.15 16.15
CA TYR A 76 -3.49 -3.68 15.57
C TYR A 76 -2.31 -4.25 16.36
N LEU A 77 -1.39 -4.91 15.66
CA LEU A 77 -0.20 -5.49 16.28
C LEU A 77 0.85 -4.41 16.54
N ASP A 78 1.50 -4.52 17.69
CA ASP A 78 2.71 -3.77 17.99
C ASP A 78 3.92 -4.43 17.34
N LYS A 79 4.74 -3.64 16.68
CA LYS A 79 5.94 -4.08 15.95
C LYS A 79 7.21 -3.34 16.40
N LEU A 80 7.15 -2.64 17.52
CA LEU A 80 8.27 -1.86 18.02
C LEU A 80 9.51 -2.74 18.27
N ASP A 81 9.30 -3.90 18.88
CA ASP A 81 10.39 -4.86 19.17
C ASP A 81 11.04 -5.47 17.91
N HIS A 82 10.44 -5.31 16.73
CA HIS A 82 11.03 -5.77 15.46
C HIS A 82 12.18 -4.86 14.98
N VAL A 83 12.25 -3.64 15.50
CA VAL A 83 13.20 -2.59 15.07
C VAL A 83 13.89 -1.92 16.28
N PRO A 84 14.59 -2.70 17.14
CA PRO A 84 15.14 -2.17 18.39
C PRO A 84 16.16 -1.05 18.18
N HIS A 85 16.81 -0.99 17.02
CA HIS A 85 17.76 0.06 16.66
C HIS A 85 17.08 1.42 16.42
N LEU A 86 15.75 1.46 16.23
CA LEU A 86 14.96 2.71 16.14
C LEU A 86 14.56 3.26 17.52
N MET A 87 14.62 2.42 18.58
CA MET A 87 14.23 2.83 19.93
C MET A 87 14.92 4.11 20.42
N PRO A 88 16.25 4.28 20.30
CA PRO A 88 16.91 5.52 20.78
C PRO A 88 16.37 6.79 20.13
N TYR A 89 15.86 6.69 18.89
CA TYR A 89 15.24 7.82 18.19
C TYR A 89 13.81 8.08 18.69
N PHE A 90 13.02 7.03 18.90
CA PHE A 90 11.65 7.16 19.39
C PHE A 90 11.60 7.60 20.86
N GLU A 91 12.61 7.24 21.66
CA GLU A 91 12.74 7.73 23.03
C GLU A 91 12.95 9.24 23.10
N ARG A 92 13.58 9.86 22.10
CA ARG A 92 13.75 11.33 21.99
C ARG A 92 12.43 12.07 21.75
N LEU A 93 11.40 11.39 21.20
CA LEU A 93 10.09 12.01 21.00
C LEU A 93 9.48 12.43 22.36
N PRO A 94 8.84 13.60 22.45
CA PRO A 94 8.12 13.98 23.65
C PRO A 94 6.91 13.05 23.86
N ASN A 95 6.48 12.89 25.11
CA ASN A 95 5.23 12.20 25.44
C ASN A 95 4.05 12.90 24.75
N GLY A 96 2.99 12.16 24.41
CA GLY A 96 1.88 12.68 23.63
C GLY A 96 2.25 12.90 22.16
N THR A 97 2.90 11.94 21.53
CA THR A 97 3.30 12.03 20.10
C THR A 97 2.69 10.91 19.28
N CYS A 98 2.15 11.27 18.11
CA CYS A 98 1.72 10.33 17.07
C CYS A 98 2.24 10.79 15.71
N LEU A 99 3.26 10.10 15.17
CA LEU A 99 3.85 10.37 13.86
C LEU A 99 3.50 9.24 12.89
N LEU A 100 3.20 9.60 11.67
CA LEU A 100 2.95 8.67 10.57
C LEU A 100 4.20 8.54 9.72
N GLY A 101 4.55 7.30 9.39
CA GLY A 101 5.75 7.05 8.61
C GLY A 101 5.67 5.77 7.77
N GLU A 102 6.75 5.53 7.08
CA GLU A 102 6.99 4.33 6.28
C GLU A 102 8.24 3.62 6.80
N ILE A 103 8.18 2.33 7.10
CA ILE A 103 9.37 1.50 7.32
C ILE A 103 9.85 1.03 5.95
N TYR A 104 11.13 1.20 5.65
CA TYR A 104 11.68 0.90 4.33
C TYR A 104 13.16 0.52 4.40
N PHE A 105 13.71 0.00 3.29
CA PHE A 105 15.14 -0.21 3.10
C PHE A 105 15.73 0.87 2.18
N PRO A 106 16.80 1.60 2.58
CA PRO A 106 17.38 2.67 1.77
C PRO A 106 18.04 2.20 0.47
N LYS A 107 18.64 1.00 0.46
CA LYS A 107 19.40 0.47 -0.70
C LYS A 107 18.64 -0.55 -1.53
N ASN A 108 17.71 -1.28 -0.90
CA ASN A 108 16.92 -2.32 -1.54
C ASN A 108 15.45 -2.00 -1.37
N GLU A 109 15.01 -0.91 -1.97
CA GLU A 109 13.61 -0.52 -1.95
C GLU A 109 12.73 -1.68 -2.42
N GLY A 110 11.68 -1.96 -1.68
CA GLY A 110 10.72 -3.00 -2.01
C GLY A 110 9.91 -3.42 -0.80
N SER A 111 8.62 -3.12 -0.84
CA SER A 111 7.70 -3.44 0.27
C SER A 111 7.65 -4.94 0.61
N SER A 112 7.98 -5.83 -0.35
CA SER A 112 8.10 -7.27 -0.11
C SER A 112 9.22 -7.61 0.86
N ASN A 113 10.38 -6.92 0.75
CA ASN A 113 11.52 -7.12 1.63
C ASN A 113 11.19 -6.65 3.06
N VAL A 114 10.56 -5.47 3.19
CA VAL A 114 10.06 -4.97 4.47
C VAL A 114 9.07 -5.95 5.10
N THR A 115 8.13 -6.48 4.32
CA THR A 115 7.13 -7.43 4.81
C THR A 115 7.77 -8.72 5.32
N THR A 116 8.86 -9.20 4.74
CA THR A 116 9.57 -10.40 5.24
C THR A 116 10.18 -10.18 6.63
N ILE A 117 10.55 -8.96 6.99
CA ILE A 117 11.06 -8.61 8.33
C ILE A 117 9.88 -8.32 9.28
N MET A 118 9.03 -7.39 8.92
CA MET A 118 7.95 -6.95 9.81
C MET A 118 6.84 -7.99 9.98
N GLY A 119 6.73 -8.97 9.08
CA GLY A 119 5.76 -10.05 9.12
C GLY A 119 6.21 -11.29 9.89
N CYS A 120 7.50 -11.46 10.23
CA CYS A 120 7.98 -12.62 10.96
C CYS A 120 7.96 -12.43 12.49
N LEU A 121 8.41 -13.43 13.25
CA LEU A 121 8.57 -13.32 14.69
C LEU A 121 9.73 -12.38 15.05
N THR A 122 9.61 -11.66 16.17
CA THR A 122 10.58 -10.65 16.62
C THR A 122 12.05 -11.14 16.62
N PRO A 123 12.41 -12.31 17.17
CA PRO A 123 13.82 -12.76 17.14
C PRO A 123 14.35 -12.91 15.71
N LYS A 124 13.51 -13.38 14.78
CA LYS A 124 13.89 -13.56 13.38
C LYS A 124 13.98 -12.23 12.63
N ALA A 125 13.17 -11.25 13.00
CA ALA A 125 13.25 -9.89 12.47
C ALA A 125 14.59 -9.24 12.84
N ILE A 126 15.00 -9.36 14.09
CA ILE A 126 16.28 -8.85 14.59
C ILE A 126 17.44 -9.55 13.89
N GLU A 127 17.46 -10.90 13.88
CA GLU A 127 18.51 -11.69 13.23
C GLU A 127 18.73 -11.30 11.77
N ARG A 128 17.64 -11.10 11.02
CA ARG A 128 17.71 -10.71 9.60
C ARG A 128 18.33 -9.33 9.41
N GLN A 129 18.01 -8.38 10.28
CA GLN A 129 18.56 -7.03 10.23
C GLN A 129 20.01 -6.95 10.73
N GLU A 130 20.44 -7.85 11.62
CA GLU A 130 21.84 -7.99 12.05
C GLU A 130 22.73 -8.58 10.95
N LYS A 131 22.18 -9.51 10.16
CA LYS A 131 22.88 -10.16 9.03
C LYS A 131 22.81 -9.38 7.72
N GLY A 132 21.93 -8.43 7.62
CA GLY A 132 21.67 -7.67 6.41
C GLY A 132 21.63 -6.17 6.64
N GLU A 133 20.73 -5.51 5.92
CA GLU A 133 20.47 -4.08 6.05
C GLU A 133 19.43 -3.82 7.12
N LYS A 134 19.60 -2.75 7.88
CA LYS A 134 18.63 -2.30 8.87
C LYS A 134 17.53 -1.48 8.22
N LEU A 135 16.32 -1.63 8.72
CA LEU A 135 15.16 -0.86 8.31
C LEU A 135 15.29 0.60 8.79
N HIS A 136 14.88 1.54 7.95
CA HIS A 136 14.77 2.95 8.28
C HIS A 136 13.32 3.35 8.49
N TYR A 137 13.09 4.48 9.14
CA TYR A 137 11.75 5.05 9.34
C TYR A 137 11.67 6.44 8.73
N TYR A 138 10.82 6.60 7.72
CA TYR A 138 10.56 7.84 7.00
C TYR A 138 9.30 8.49 7.53
N ILE A 139 9.43 9.63 8.23
CA ILE A 139 8.33 10.39 8.82
C ILE A 139 7.72 11.29 7.76
N PHE A 140 6.40 11.14 7.49
CA PHE A 140 5.73 11.94 6.46
C PHE A 140 4.48 12.69 6.96
N ASP A 141 3.99 12.46 8.16
CA ASP A 141 2.89 13.25 8.73
C ASP A 141 2.94 13.25 10.26
N VAL A 142 2.33 14.26 10.86
CA VAL A 142 2.21 14.42 12.31
C VAL A 142 0.73 14.58 12.66
N TRP A 143 0.25 13.76 13.61
CA TRP A 143 -1.12 13.86 14.12
C TRP A 143 -1.16 14.42 15.53
N ASP A 144 -0.12 14.15 16.32
CA ASP A 144 0.11 14.77 17.62
C ASP A 144 1.60 14.89 17.89
N TYR A 145 2.02 15.92 18.63
CA TYR A 145 3.42 16.10 19.02
C TYR A 145 3.51 16.85 20.34
N GLY A 146 4.02 16.17 21.38
CA GLY A 146 4.16 16.75 22.71
C GLY A 146 2.82 17.10 23.38
N GLY A 147 1.74 16.37 23.05
CA GLY A 147 0.39 16.63 23.50
C GLY A 147 -0.31 17.78 22.76
N ALA A 148 0.34 18.40 21.78
CA ALA A 148 -0.30 19.36 20.89
C ALA A 148 -0.92 18.65 19.69
N SER A 149 -2.23 18.69 19.53
CA SER A 149 -2.93 18.00 18.46
C SER A 149 -2.86 18.74 17.13
N TYR A 150 -2.47 18.00 16.08
CA TYR A 150 -2.45 18.45 14.69
C TYR A 150 -3.64 17.91 13.87
N MET A 151 -4.61 17.25 14.52
CA MET A 151 -5.77 16.65 13.86
C MET A 151 -6.68 17.70 13.19
N ASN A 152 -6.66 18.94 13.65
CA ASN A 152 -7.37 20.07 13.05
C ASN A 152 -6.43 21.03 12.30
N THR A 153 -5.15 20.69 12.19
CA THR A 153 -4.16 21.50 11.50
C THR A 153 -4.14 21.17 10.01
N LYS A 154 -4.15 22.20 9.18
CA LYS A 154 -4.05 22.07 7.72
C LYS A 154 -2.72 21.41 7.33
N MET A 155 -2.69 20.77 6.15
CA MET A 155 -1.50 20.05 5.68
C MET A 155 -0.23 20.90 5.71
N GLU A 156 -0.32 22.17 5.33
CA GLU A 156 0.83 23.10 5.33
C GLU A 156 1.42 23.30 6.74
N GLY A 157 0.57 23.39 7.76
CA GLY A 157 1.01 23.52 9.15
C GLY A 157 1.65 22.23 9.69
N ARG A 158 1.17 21.06 9.22
CA ARG A 158 1.78 19.78 9.59
C ARG A 158 3.14 19.58 8.91
N VAL A 159 3.28 20.03 7.66
CA VAL A 159 4.57 20.05 6.95
C VAL A 159 5.56 20.96 7.67
N ALA A 160 5.14 22.17 8.05
CA ALA A 160 5.99 23.07 8.84
C ALA A 160 6.48 22.41 10.14
N ARG A 161 5.60 21.64 10.84
CA ARG A 161 6.01 20.89 12.03
C ARG A 161 7.05 19.81 11.73
N ILE A 162 6.93 19.11 10.59
CA ILE A 162 7.93 18.11 10.16
C ILE A 162 9.29 18.80 9.89
N ASP A 163 9.29 19.95 9.22
CA ASP A 163 10.51 20.73 8.97
C ASP A 163 11.15 21.23 10.29
N GLU A 164 10.35 21.65 11.25
CA GLU A 164 10.82 22.02 12.59
C GLU A 164 11.46 20.84 13.31
N MET A 165 10.80 19.66 13.30
CA MET A 165 11.36 18.43 13.90
C MET A 165 12.68 18.03 13.25
N TYR A 166 12.78 18.13 11.92
CA TYR A 166 14.05 17.89 11.24
C TYR A 166 15.14 18.81 11.78
N ASN A 167 14.88 20.11 11.88
CA ASN A 167 15.84 21.09 12.38
C ASN A 167 16.22 20.86 13.87
N GLU A 168 15.25 20.42 14.69
CA GLU A 168 15.50 20.06 16.10
C GLU A 168 16.38 18.81 16.25
N TRP A 169 16.34 17.90 15.26
CA TRP A 169 17.07 16.63 15.29
C TRP A 169 18.40 16.69 14.57
N ALA A 170 18.58 17.59 13.62
CA ALA A 170 19.83 17.86 12.93
C ALA A 170 20.76 18.68 13.86
N ASP A 171 21.55 17.99 14.67
CA ASP A 171 22.47 18.62 15.68
C ASP A 171 23.63 19.42 15.06
N ASP A 172 23.76 19.47 13.71
CA ASP A 172 24.90 20.10 13.05
C ASP A 172 24.49 20.88 11.79
N ALA A 173 25.02 22.11 11.68
CA ALA A 173 24.81 22.99 10.52
C ALA A 173 25.34 22.45 9.18
N ASN A 174 26.00 21.30 9.19
CA ASN A 174 26.54 20.59 8.02
C ASN A 174 25.67 19.44 7.51
N HIS A 175 24.51 19.16 8.11
CA HIS A 175 23.60 18.17 7.55
C HIS A 175 23.01 18.71 6.25
N GLU A 176 23.27 18.01 5.16
CA GLU A 176 22.56 18.27 3.91
C GLU A 176 21.06 18.10 4.18
N ARG A 177 20.28 19.13 3.92
CA ARG A 177 18.83 19.11 4.03
C ARG A 177 18.33 17.91 3.24
N HIS A 178 17.59 17.00 3.91
CA HIS A 178 17.08 15.73 3.39
C HIS A 178 17.95 14.50 3.57
N SER A 179 19.10 14.59 4.23
CA SER A 179 19.82 13.39 4.64
C SER A 179 19.15 12.70 5.83
N ALA A 180 19.30 11.38 5.91
CA ALA A 180 18.82 10.62 7.06
C ALA A 180 19.63 10.97 8.30
N ILE A 181 18.94 11.18 9.44
CA ILE A 181 19.55 11.31 10.76
C ILE A 181 19.65 9.92 11.37
N GLY A 182 20.76 9.24 11.12
CA GLY A 182 20.92 7.83 11.46
C GLY A 182 19.94 6.94 10.69
N TYR A 183 18.94 6.39 11.37
CA TYR A 183 17.91 5.51 10.76
C TYR A 183 16.56 6.23 10.57
N ILE A 184 16.49 7.54 10.83
CA ILE A 184 15.28 8.35 10.67
C ILE A 184 15.45 9.31 9.51
N GLU A 185 14.43 9.40 8.67
CA GLU A 185 14.33 10.34 7.58
C GLU A 185 13.03 11.12 7.67
N PHE A 186 13.07 12.40 7.33
CA PHE A 186 11.91 13.28 7.34
C PHE A 186 11.48 13.62 5.92
N ALA A 187 10.19 13.55 5.65
CA ALA A 187 9.66 13.91 4.35
C ALA A 187 9.91 15.37 4.02
N TYR A 188 10.44 15.61 2.84
CA TYR A 188 10.52 16.94 2.28
C TYR A 188 9.43 17.15 1.24
N TYR A 189 8.71 18.26 1.38
CA TYR A 189 7.54 18.53 0.56
C TYR A 189 7.84 19.58 -0.52
N TYR A 190 7.38 19.29 -1.72
CA TYR A 190 7.49 20.15 -2.89
C TYR A 190 6.11 20.55 -3.39
N GLU A 191 6.05 21.62 -4.19
CA GLU A 191 4.82 22.07 -4.86
C GLU A 191 5.09 22.54 -6.29
N GLY A 192 4.04 22.59 -7.12
CA GLY A 192 4.09 23.12 -8.49
C GLY A 192 5.19 22.50 -9.34
N ASN A 193 6.01 23.36 -9.94
CA ASN A 193 7.11 22.93 -10.81
C ASN A 193 8.16 22.07 -10.09
N ASP A 194 8.46 22.37 -8.83
CA ASP A 194 9.44 21.61 -8.06
C ASP A 194 8.90 20.23 -7.72
N LEU A 195 7.60 20.08 -7.43
CA LEU A 195 6.97 18.79 -7.24
C LEU A 195 7.01 17.94 -8.52
N TRP A 196 6.75 18.56 -9.67
CA TRP A 196 6.83 17.87 -10.96
C TRP A 196 8.26 17.43 -11.26
N LYS A 197 9.23 18.31 -11.10
CA LYS A 197 10.66 18.02 -11.30
C LYS A 197 11.13 16.91 -10.38
N ASN A 198 10.75 16.97 -9.08
CA ASN A 198 11.08 15.94 -8.11
C ASN A 198 10.49 14.57 -8.49
N LEU A 199 9.22 14.54 -8.96
CA LEU A 199 8.61 13.31 -9.48
C LEU A 199 9.43 12.73 -10.63
N GLN A 200 9.86 13.55 -11.60
CA GLN A 200 10.66 13.08 -12.73
C GLN A 200 12.02 12.51 -12.27
N ASN A 201 12.68 13.18 -11.33
CA ASN A 201 13.95 12.71 -10.76
C ASN A 201 13.77 11.36 -10.05
N ILE A 202 12.75 11.24 -9.18
CA ILE A 202 12.45 9.98 -8.47
C ILE A 202 12.20 8.84 -9.45
N LEU A 203 11.43 9.08 -10.52
CA LEU A 203 11.17 8.05 -11.52
C LEU A 203 12.42 7.68 -12.33
N ALA A 204 13.28 8.65 -12.63
CA ALA A 204 14.55 8.40 -13.33
C ALA A 204 15.53 7.60 -12.47
N GLU A 205 15.51 7.77 -11.16
CA GLU A 205 16.29 7.00 -10.19
C GLU A 205 15.72 5.60 -9.89
N GLY A 206 14.58 5.25 -10.49
CA GLY A 206 13.90 3.98 -10.25
C GLY A 206 12.98 3.95 -9.02
N GLY A 207 12.77 5.09 -8.35
CA GLY A 207 11.89 5.20 -7.18
C GLY A 207 10.41 5.00 -7.51
N GLU A 208 9.56 4.76 -6.48
CA GLU A 208 8.14 4.41 -6.66
C GLU A 208 7.29 5.59 -7.19
N GLY A 209 7.64 6.83 -6.84
CA GLY A 209 6.88 8.03 -7.20
C GLY A 209 6.69 8.99 -6.04
N ILE A 210 5.54 9.68 -6.00
CA ILE A 210 5.20 10.65 -4.94
C ILE A 210 3.84 10.36 -4.32
N VAL A 211 3.63 10.89 -3.11
CA VAL A 211 2.30 11.08 -2.52
C VAL A 211 2.05 12.58 -2.46
N MET A 212 0.95 13.04 -3.04
CA MET A 212 0.55 14.44 -2.99
C MET A 212 -0.75 14.64 -2.24
N THR A 213 -0.83 15.70 -1.44
CA THR A 213 -1.98 16.04 -0.61
C THR A 213 -2.42 17.48 -0.90
N LYS A 214 -3.75 17.67 -0.98
CA LYS A 214 -4.35 18.98 -1.20
C LYS A 214 -4.11 19.90 -0.01
N LYS A 215 -3.62 21.11 -0.28
CA LYS A 215 -3.47 22.19 0.72
C LYS A 215 -4.80 22.51 1.41
N GLY A 216 -4.74 23.04 2.60
CA GLY A 216 -5.91 23.41 3.39
C GLY A 216 -6.68 22.24 4.00
N THR A 217 -6.26 20.98 3.78
CA THR A 217 -6.96 19.81 4.30
C THR A 217 -6.41 19.34 5.65
N VAL A 218 -7.31 18.85 6.51
CA VAL A 218 -6.99 18.27 7.82
C VAL A 218 -7.09 16.74 7.76
N PRO A 219 -6.45 15.98 8.67
CA PRO A 219 -6.60 14.53 8.77
C PRO A 219 -8.06 14.08 8.84
N GLN A 220 -8.38 12.98 8.18
CA GLN A 220 -9.70 12.36 8.22
C GLN A 220 -9.55 10.84 8.38
N PRO A 221 -9.26 10.36 9.60
CA PRO A 221 -9.05 8.94 9.88
C PRO A 221 -10.18 8.06 9.34
N GLY A 222 -9.82 6.92 8.77
CA GLY A 222 -10.77 5.95 8.21
C GLY A 222 -11.44 6.37 6.90
N LYS A 223 -11.41 7.66 6.53
CA LYS A 223 -12.06 8.19 5.33
C LYS A 223 -11.12 8.17 4.12
N ARG A 224 -11.75 8.26 2.93
CA ARG A 224 -11.09 8.43 1.63
C ARG A 224 -11.67 9.64 0.91
N PRO A 225 -11.36 10.87 1.35
CA PRO A 225 -11.91 12.07 0.73
C PRO A 225 -11.47 12.18 -0.73
N ALA A 226 -12.41 12.55 -1.60
CA ALA A 226 -12.14 12.71 -3.02
C ALA A 226 -11.07 13.79 -3.25
N ARG A 227 -10.10 13.46 -4.12
CA ARG A 227 -9.03 14.38 -4.55
C ARG A 227 -8.22 14.99 -3.39
N LYS A 228 -8.23 14.38 -2.18
CA LYS A 228 -7.46 14.90 -1.05
C LYS A 228 -6.02 14.43 -1.11
N THR A 229 -5.79 13.13 -1.01
CA THR A 229 -4.45 12.53 -1.00
C THR A 229 -4.37 11.46 -2.08
N LEU A 230 -3.41 11.60 -2.99
CA LEU A 230 -3.21 10.75 -4.16
C LEU A 230 -1.81 10.18 -4.18
N LYS A 231 -1.70 8.95 -4.69
CA LYS A 231 -0.44 8.33 -5.06
C LYS A 231 -0.20 8.53 -6.56
N VAL A 232 0.95 9.06 -6.89
CA VAL A 232 1.44 9.15 -8.27
C VAL A 232 2.63 8.20 -8.37
N LYS A 233 2.46 7.10 -9.08
CA LYS A 233 3.42 6.01 -9.14
C LYS A 233 4.06 5.89 -10.52
N LYS A 234 5.23 5.27 -10.57
CA LYS A 234 5.81 4.75 -11.80
C LYS A 234 4.81 3.79 -12.45
N GLU A 235 4.69 3.87 -13.74
CA GLU A 235 4.06 2.86 -14.59
C GLU A 235 5.08 2.48 -15.66
N LEU A 236 5.02 1.26 -16.17
CA LEU A 236 5.83 0.88 -17.32
C LEU A 236 5.54 1.82 -18.50
N ALA A 237 6.56 2.10 -19.29
CA ALA A 237 6.45 2.98 -20.45
C ALA A 237 5.53 2.36 -21.52
N GLU A 238 5.50 1.04 -21.61
CA GLU A 238 4.74 0.26 -22.57
C GLU A 238 3.86 -0.79 -21.88
N ASN A 239 2.76 -1.15 -22.54
CA ASN A 239 1.94 -2.25 -22.11
C ASN A 239 2.59 -3.58 -22.44
N ILE A 240 2.31 -4.59 -21.63
CA ILE A 240 2.84 -5.95 -21.80
C ILE A 240 1.80 -6.81 -22.52
N ASP A 241 2.17 -7.38 -23.66
CA ASP A 241 1.43 -8.46 -24.28
C ASP A 241 1.84 -9.80 -23.64
N CYS A 242 0.87 -10.51 -23.07
CA CYS A 242 1.05 -11.80 -22.44
C CYS A 242 -0.21 -12.69 -22.63
N PHE A 243 -0.23 -13.86 -22.06
CA PHE A 243 -1.40 -14.75 -22.13
C PHE A 243 -1.71 -15.41 -20.78
N PHE A 244 -2.95 -15.88 -20.61
CA PHE A 244 -3.30 -16.69 -19.45
C PHE A 244 -2.71 -18.10 -19.57
N THR A 245 -2.09 -18.60 -18.50
CA THR A 245 -1.49 -19.94 -18.48
C THR A 245 -2.54 -21.05 -18.27
N GLY A 246 -3.75 -20.69 -17.87
CA GLY A 246 -4.82 -21.63 -17.53
C GLY A 246 -4.83 -22.03 -16.05
N ARG A 247 -3.93 -21.47 -15.24
CA ARG A 247 -3.89 -21.70 -13.79
C ARG A 247 -4.56 -20.57 -13.04
N GLY A 248 -5.22 -20.89 -11.92
CA GLY A 248 -5.82 -19.93 -11.01
C GLY A 248 -5.37 -20.14 -9.57
N THR A 249 -5.43 -19.08 -8.77
CA THR A 249 -5.23 -19.17 -7.32
C THR A 249 -6.56 -19.48 -6.63
N PRO A 250 -6.54 -20.13 -5.45
CA PRO A 250 -7.73 -20.23 -4.61
C PRO A 250 -8.28 -18.82 -4.29
N PRO A 251 -9.59 -18.63 -4.27
CA PRO A 251 -10.20 -17.36 -3.92
C PRO A 251 -10.13 -17.11 -2.41
N THR A 252 -10.13 -15.85 -2.03
CA THR A 252 -10.33 -15.46 -0.62
C THR A 252 -11.67 -15.99 -0.14
N ARG A 253 -11.67 -16.65 1.02
CA ARG A 253 -12.89 -17.26 1.56
C ARG A 253 -13.84 -16.23 2.14
N VAL A 254 -13.39 -15.44 3.11
CA VAL A 254 -14.22 -14.53 3.89
C VAL A 254 -14.52 -13.25 3.11
N TYR A 255 -15.79 -12.83 3.12
CA TYR A 255 -16.20 -11.55 2.58
C TYR A 255 -16.09 -10.46 3.65
N THR A 256 -15.33 -9.42 3.36
CA THR A 256 -15.09 -8.27 4.25
C THR A 256 -15.61 -6.95 3.67
N GLY A 257 -16.50 -7.03 2.67
CA GLY A 257 -17.06 -5.85 2.00
C GLY A 257 -18.07 -5.09 2.88
N LYS A 258 -18.38 -3.87 2.47
CA LYS A 258 -19.29 -2.98 3.21
C LYS A 258 -20.78 -3.35 3.09
N GLU A 259 -21.13 -4.12 2.07
CA GLU A 259 -22.52 -4.46 1.73
C GLU A 259 -22.95 -5.78 2.39
N ILE A 260 -22.52 -6.02 3.63
CA ILE A 260 -22.79 -7.27 4.33
C ILE A 260 -24.29 -7.49 4.57
N GLU A 261 -25.06 -6.42 4.77
CA GLU A 261 -26.51 -6.48 5.02
C GLU A 261 -27.29 -7.07 3.83
N THR A 262 -26.80 -6.82 2.61
CA THR A 262 -27.41 -7.32 1.37
C THR A 262 -26.64 -8.49 0.74
N TRP A 263 -25.62 -8.99 1.46
CA TRP A 263 -24.76 -10.04 0.94
C TRP A 263 -25.49 -11.38 0.86
N LYS A 264 -25.24 -12.14 -0.22
CA LYS A 264 -26.02 -13.35 -0.52
C LYS A 264 -25.28 -14.66 -0.27
N TYR A 265 -23.95 -14.64 -0.12
CA TYR A 265 -23.16 -15.88 -0.05
C TYR A 265 -22.63 -16.11 1.36
N TRP A 266 -23.07 -17.23 1.97
CA TRP A 266 -22.79 -17.55 3.35
C TRP A 266 -22.30 -18.99 3.51
N GLN A 267 -21.61 -19.26 4.59
CA GLN A 267 -21.23 -20.62 4.98
C GLN A 267 -21.65 -20.85 6.45
N ASN A 268 -22.32 -21.98 6.67
CA ASN A 268 -22.58 -22.43 8.03
C ASN A 268 -21.29 -23.02 8.61
N MET A 269 -20.80 -22.41 9.69
CA MET A 269 -19.50 -22.75 10.29
C MET A 269 -19.49 -24.08 11.04
N ARG A 270 -20.67 -24.62 11.37
CA ARG A 270 -20.78 -25.94 12.04
C ARG A 270 -20.85 -27.09 11.02
N THR A 271 -21.53 -26.89 9.92
CA THR A 271 -21.75 -27.95 8.91
C THR A 271 -20.86 -27.80 7.68
N GLY A 272 -20.23 -26.64 7.46
CA GLY A 272 -19.48 -26.32 6.27
C GLY A 272 -20.35 -26.07 5.02
N ILE A 273 -21.66 -26.15 5.12
CA ILE A 273 -22.58 -25.99 3.99
C ILE A 273 -22.57 -24.53 3.52
N LYS A 274 -22.39 -24.35 2.21
CA LYS A 274 -22.50 -23.05 1.54
C LYS A 274 -23.95 -22.78 1.18
N MET A 275 -24.42 -21.56 1.45
CA MET A 275 -25.82 -21.16 1.27
C MET A 275 -25.90 -19.86 0.50
N GLU A 276 -26.86 -19.73 -0.40
CA GLU A 276 -27.19 -18.49 -1.09
C GLU A 276 -28.52 -17.95 -0.58
N GLY A 277 -28.53 -16.70 -0.11
CA GLY A 277 -29.70 -16.04 0.45
C GLY A 277 -29.33 -14.88 1.34
N GLN A 278 -30.34 -14.23 1.90
CA GLN A 278 -30.15 -13.12 2.86
C GLN A 278 -30.18 -13.67 4.30
N PHE A 279 -29.01 -13.85 4.90
CA PHE A 279 -28.85 -14.39 6.24
C PHE A 279 -28.19 -13.42 7.20
N TYR A 280 -28.20 -12.13 6.89
CA TYR A 280 -27.58 -11.10 7.73
C TYR A 280 -28.19 -11.03 9.13
N GLU A 281 -29.52 -11.10 9.24
CA GLU A 281 -30.20 -11.07 10.55
C GLU A 281 -29.86 -12.30 11.40
N ASP A 282 -29.79 -13.49 10.81
CA ASP A 282 -29.37 -14.71 11.49
C ASP A 282 -27.93 -14.60 11.99
N TYR A 283 -27.04 -14.11 11.14
CA TYR A 283 -25.64 -13.84 11.48
C TYR A 283 -25.52 -12.84 12.63
N LYS A 284 -26.26 -11.73 12.59
CA LYS A 284 -26.29 -10.70 13.63
C LYS A 284 -26.83 -11.24 14.95
N ASN A 285 -27.78 -12.18 14.89
CA ASN A 285 -28.36 -12.84 16.07
C ASN A 285 -27.50 -14.01 16.60
N GLY A 286 -26.28 -14.17 16.11
CA GLY A 286 -25.29 -15.12 16.64
C GLY A 286 -25.42 -16.54 16.08
N VAL A 287 -26.18 -16.76 15.00
CA VAL A 287 -26.13 -18.02 14.27
C VAL A 287 -24.72 -18.22 13.70
N ALA A 288 -24.18 -19.43 13.78
CA ALA A 288 -22.81 -19.74 13.34
C ALA A 288 -22.69 -19.71 11.80
N LEU A 289 -22.81 -18.51 11.23
CA LEU A 289 -22.68 -18.20 9.81
C LEU A 289 -21.48 -17.31 9.58
N GLU A 290 -20.86 -17.44 8.43
CA GLU A 290 -19.78 -16.57 7.96
C GLU A 290 -20.07 -16.08 6.54
N PRO A 291 -19.96 -14.77 6.27
CA PRO A 291 -20.09 -14.27 4.91
C PRO A 291 -18.86 -14.72 4.10
N ILE A 292 -19.09 -15.36 2.98
CA ILE A 292 -18.04 -15.85 2.08
C ILE A 292 -18.07 -15.11 0.75
N THR A 293 -16.93 -15.08 0.05
CA THR A 293 -16.86 -14.41 -1.24
C THR A 293 -17.62 -15.23 -2.32
N LYS A 294 -18.18 -14.52 -3.30
CA LYS A 294 -18.85 -15.16 -4.43
C LYS A 294 -17.94 -16.16 -5.19
N PRO A 295 -16.65 -15.85 -5.47
CA PRO A 295 -15.76 -16.83 -6.07
C PRO A 295 -15.55 -18.08 -5.21
N TYR A 296 -15.42 -17.93 -3.89
CA TYR A 296 -15.30 -19.09 -3.01
C TYR A 296 -16.58 -19.93 -2.95
N PHE A 297 -17.74 -19.27 -2.98
CA PHE A 297 -19.03 -19.97 -3.03
C PHE A 297 -19.14 -20.88 -4.24
N HIS A 298 -18.81 -20.37 -5.42
CA HIS A 298 -18.89 -21.08 -6.70
C HIS A 298 -17.67 -21.96 -7.02
N GLY A 299 -16.60 -21.91 -6.24
CA GLY A 299 -15.36 -22.63 -6.53
C GLY A 299 -14.55 -22.05 -7.70
N TRP A 300 -14.72 -20.75 -7.98
CA TRP A 300 -13.97 -20.03 -9.02
C TRP A 300 -12.56 -19.63 -8.54
N ALA A 301 -11.72 -19.24 -9.47
CA ALA A 301 -10.40 -18.70 -9.14
C ALA A 301 -10.48 -17.31 -8.48
N GLY A 302 -9.51 -17.00 -7.61
CA GLY A 302 -9.32 -15.67 -7.04
C GLY A 302 -8.60 -14.74 -8.01
N SER A 303 -7.54 -15.26 -8.64
CA SER A 303 -6.76 -14.60 -9.69
C SER A 303 -6.31 -15.63 -10.72
N LEU A 304 -5.93 -15.19 -11.92
CA LEU A 304 -5.40 -16.05 -12.97
C LEU A 304 -3.91 -15.75 -13.21
N GLU A 305 -3.14 -16.82 -13.39
CA GLU A 305 -1.72 -16.74 -13.74
C GLU A 305 -1.58 -16.30 -15.20
N ILE A 306 -0.61 -15.40 -15.42
CA ILE A 306 -0.24 -14.92 -16.75
C ILE A 306 1.22 -15.25 -17.04
N GLY A 307 1.55 -15.39 -18.30
CA GLY A 307 2.89 -15.79 -18.75
C GLY A 307 3.22 -15.30 -20.15
N VAL A 308 4.47 -15.47 -20.49
CA VAL A 308 5.05 -15.26 -21.82
C VAL A 308 5.78 -16.54 -22.26
N LEU A 309 6.17 -16.65 -23.52
CA LEU A 309 7.01 -17.75 -23.98
C LEU A 309 8.50 -17.38 -23.83
N LYS A 310 9.24 -18.25 -23.17
CA LYS A 310 10.72 -18.21 -23.09
C LYS A 310 11.27 -19.53 -23.66
N ASN A 311 12.03 -19.42 -24.75
CA ASN A 311 12.54 -20.60 -25.46
C ASN A 311 11.44 -21.62 -25.84
N GLY A 312 10.24 -21.14 -26.19
CA GLY A 312 9.10 -21.98 -26.54
C GLY A 312 8.32 -22.58 -25.36
N GLU A 313 8.77 -22.38 -24.12
CA GLU A 313 8.09 -22.82 -22.89
C GLU A 313 7.37 -21.68 -22.20
N VAL A 314 6.30 -22.01 -21.47
CA VAL A 314 5.54 -21.02 -20.68
C VAL A 314 6.38 -20.55 -19.48
N PHE A 315 6.70 -19.25 -19.47
CA PHE A 315 7.33 -18.58 -18.35
C PHE A 315 6.30 -17.74 -17.60
N PRO A 316 5.91 -18.10 -16.37
CA PRO A 316 4.95 -17.33 -15.57
C PRO A 316 5.56 -15.98 -15.16
N ILE A 317 4.80 -14.90 -15.37
CA ILE A 317 5.24 -13.54 -14.99
C ILE A 317 4.44 -12.92 -13.85
N GLY A 318 3.31 -13.53 -13.46
CA GLY A 318 2.51 -13.04 -12.32
C GLY A 318 1.08 -13.50 -12.34
N PHE A 319 0.26 -12.82 -11.54
CA PHE A 319 -1.17 -13.11 -11.40
C PHE A 319 -2.00 -11.84 -11.59
N LEU A 320 -3.11 -11.97 -12.32
CA LEU A 320 -4.11 -10.91 -12.46
C LEU A 320 -5.28 -11.12 -11.50
N SER A 321 -5.55 -10.11 -10.69
CA SER A 321 -6.74 -10.00 -9.85
C SER A 321 -7.74 -9.01 -10.48
N GLY A 322 -8.94 -8.89 -9.90
CA GLY A 322 -9.96 -7.94 -10.38
C GLY A 322 -10.60 -8.32 -11.70
N LEU A 323 -10.44 -9.56 -12.15
CA LEU A 323 -11.07 -10.14 -13.34
C LEU A 323 -12.58 -10.31 -13.15
N THR A 324 -13.33 -10.34 -14.26
CA THR A 324 -14.78 -10.60 -14.25
C THR A 324 -15.07 -12.03 -13.76
N ASP A 325 -16.29 -12.25 -13.30
CA ASP A 325 -16.74 -13.56 -12.83
C ASP A 325 -16.67 -14.61 -13.93
N GLU A 326 -17.00 -14.24 -15.17
CA GLU A 326 -16.89 -15.09 -16.35
C GLU A 326 -15.46 -15.61 -16.56
N VAL A 327 -14.48 -14.73 -16.47
CA VAL A 327 -13.06 -15.09 -16.65
C VAL A 327 -12.58 -15.99 -15.50
N LYS A 328 -13.00 -15.72 -14.26
CA LYS A 328 -12.59 -16.48 -13.07
C LYS A 328 -13.28 -17.84 -12.96
N SER A 329 -14.45 -18.01 -13.58
CA SER A 329 -15.25 -19.24 -13.47
C SER A 329 -14.59 -20.43 -14.13
N ASP A 330 -13.82 -20.22 -15.19
CA ASP A 330 -13.13 -21.28 -15.92
C ASP A 330 -11.73 -20.82 -16.37
N PRO A 331 -10.72 -20.94 -15.48
CA PRO A 331 -9.33 -20.62 -15.82
C PRO A 331 -8.80 -21.46 -17.00
N GLY A 332 -9.28 -22.71 -17.16
CA GLY A 332 -8.87 -23.60 -18.24
C GLY A 332 -9.29 -23.08 -19.60
N ALA A 333 -10.52 -22.57 -19.71
CA ALA A 333 -11.03 -21.95 -20.95
C ALA A 333 -10.31 -20.63 -21.30
N GLN A 334 -9.59 -20.02 -20.38
CA GLN A 334 -8.76 -18.83 -20.64
C GLN A 334 -7.36 -19.19 -21.13
N LYS A 335 -6.93 -20.45 -21.01
CA LYS A 335 -5.57 -20.88 -21.36
C LYS A 335 -5.19 -20.42 -22.77
N MET A 336 -4.00 -19.81 -22.88
CA MET A 336 -3.41 -19.28 -24.11
C MET A 336 -4.18 -18.14 -24.77
N LYS A 337 -5.20 -17.55 -24.12
CA LYS A 337 -5.78 -16.29 -24.62
C LYS A 337 -4.84 -15.14 -24.35
N CYS A 338 -4.49 -14.41 -25.40
CA CYS A 338 -3.61 -13.24 -25.32
C CYS A 338 -4.36 -12.04 -24.75
N ILE A 339 -3.63 -11.28 -23.97
CA ILE A 339 -4.12 -10.09 -23.27
C ILE A 339 -3.03 -9.02 -23.25
N GLU A 340 -3.44 -7.78 -23.09
CA GLU A 340 -2.57 -6.65 -22.81
C GLU A 340 -2.75 -6.25 -21.36
N VAL A 341 -1.64 -6.08 -20.65
CA VAL A 341 -1.63 -5.67 -19.24
C VAL A 341 -0.73 -4.46 -19.04
N THR A 342 -1.13 -3.56 -18.12
CA THR A 342 -0.24 -2.57 -17.55
C THR A 342 0.34 -3.12 -16.25
N ALA A 343 1.54 -2.68 -15.90
CA ALA A 343 2.19 -3.03 -14.65
C ALA A 343 2.99 -1.85 -14.10
N MET A 344 3.42 -1.95 -12.85
CA MET A 344 4.25 -0.93 -12.23
C MET A 344 5.72 -1.12 -12.57
N GLU A 345 6.17 -2.37 -12.57
CA GLU A 345 7.56 -2.74 -12.85
C GLU A 345 7.70 -4.22 -13.19
N ILE A 346 8.78 -4.56 -13.86
CA ILE A 346 9.27 -5.92 -14.03
C ILE A 346 10.29 -6.17 -12.91
N LEU A 347 10.09 -7.24 -12.15
CA LEU A 347 11.00 -7.61 -11.06
C LEU A 347 12.26 -8.29 -11.62
N PRO A 348 13.41 -8.23 -10.92
CA PRO A 348 14.64 -8.94 -11.33
C PRO A 348 14.45 -10.45 -11.51
N THR A 349 13.44 -11.04 -10.88
CA THR A 349 13.06 -12.45 -11.05
C THR A 349 12.30 -12.73 -12.34
N GLY A 350 11.97 -11.70 -13.12
CA GLY A 350 11.14 -11.79 -14.31
C GLY A 350 9.63 -11.81 -14.03
N GLY A 351 9.21 -11.54 -12.79
CA GLY A 351 7.81 -11.33 -12.45
C GLY A 351 7.37 -9.87 -12.65
N ILE A 352 6.05 -9.60 -12.68
CA ILE A 352 5.51 -8.23 -12.74
C ILE A 352 4.79 -7.84 -11.46
N ARG A 353 4.87 -6.55 -11.15
CA ARG A 353 4.25 -5.98 -9.96
C ARG A 353 3.03 -5.14 -10.32
N HIS A 354 1.93 -5.35 -9.59
CA HIS A 354 0.67 -4.61 -9.76
C HIS A 354 0.07 -4.66 -11.16
N ALA A 355 0.13 -5.82 -11.81
CA ALA A 355 -0.47 -6.03 -13.12
C ALA A 355 -1.98 -5.77 -13.13
N LYS A 356 -2.46 -5.12 -14.17
CA LYS A 356 -3.89 -4.88 -14.45
C LYS A 356 -4.21 -5.29 -15.88
N LEU A 357 -5.35 -5.95 -16.08
CA LEU A 357 -5.86 -6.24 -17.41
C LEU A 357 -6.35 -4.94 -18.07
N GLU A 358 -5.80 -4.62 -19.23
CA GLU A 358 -6.29 -3.52 -20.07
C GLU A 358 -7.31 -4.04 -21.09
N ARG A 359 -6.95 -5.07 -21.83
CA ARG A 359 -7.85 -5.68 -22.84
C ARG A 359 -7.43 -7.09 -23.23
N PHE A 360 -8.36 -7.80 -23.84
CA PHE A 360 -8.05 -9.04 -24.57
C PHE A 360 -7.45 -8.70 -25.94
N ARG A 361 -6.52 -9.53 -26.40
CA ARG A 361 -5.79 -9.38 -27.66
C ARG A 361 -6.08 -10.59 -28.58
N PRO A 362 -7.29 -10.68 -29.16
CA PRO A 362 -7.62 -11.77 -30.07
C PRO A 362 -6.84 -11.71 -31.41
N ASP A 363 -6.20 -10.57 -31.64
CA ASP A 363 -5.33 -10.29 -32.79
C ASP A 363 -3.93 -10.91 -32.65
N LEU A 364 -3.54 -11.37 -31.45
CA LEU A 364 -2.23 -11.98 -31.18
C LEU A 364 -2.33 -13.50 -30.97
N ALA A 365 -1.27 -14.20 -31.35
CA ALA A 365 -1.04 -15.58 -30.93
C ALA A 365 -0.11 -15.62 -29.70
N PRO A 366 -0.15 -16.67 -28.86
CA PRO A 366 0.77 -16.82 -27.73
C PRO A 366 2.25 -16.75 -28.13
N THR A 367 2.59 -17.14 -29.37
CA THR A 367 3.93 -17.03 -29.95
C THR A 367 4.40 -15.61 -30.15
N ASP A 368 3.49 -14.62 -30.14
CA ASP A 368 3.82 -13.20 -30.22
C ASP A 368 4.20 -12.62 -28.86
N CYS A 369 3.83 -13.30 -27.77
CA CYS A 369 4.08 -12.91 -26.38
C CYS A 369 5.39 -13.56 -25.90
N THR A 370 6.54 -13.03 -26.31
CA THR A 370 7.85 -13.62 -26.00
C THR A 370 8.52 -12.92 -24.82
N TYR A 371 9.39 -13.65 -24.11
CA TYR A 371 10.17 -13.15 -22.99
C TYR A 371 11.09 -11.99 -23.41
N GLU A 372 11.63 -12.03 -24.62
CA GLU A 372 12.49 -10.99 -25.16
C GLU A 372 11.75 -9.68 -25.41
N LYS A 373 10.50 -9.72 -25.87
CA LYS A 373 9.64 -8.54 -25.99
C LYS A 373 9.25 -8.01 -24.61
N TYR A 374 8.87 -8.91 -23.71
CA TYR A 374 8.51 -8.61 -22.34
C TYR A 374 9.61 -7.85 -21.59
N MET A 375 10.87 -8.28 -21.70
CA MET A 375 12.01 -7.64 -21.05
C MET A 375 12.45 -6.32 -21.69
N ARG A 376 11.90 -5.94 -22.84
CA ARG A 376 12.18 -4.64 -23.51
C ARG A 376 11.21 -3.53 -23.08
N THR A 377 10.18 -3.85 -22.32
CA THR A 377 9.19 -2.88 -21.81
C THR A 377 9.61 -2.18 -20.52
N GLU A 378 10.86 -2.36 -20.07
CA GLU A 378 11.47 -1.63 -18.95
C GLU A 378 11.88 -0.20 -19.30
#